data_eceb7ce84a3d2c74437ed78221d2c293
#
_entry.id   eceb7ce84a3d2c74437ed78221d2c293
#
_cell.length_a   1.000
_cell.length_b   1.000
_cell.length_c   1.000
_cell.angle_alpha   90.00
_cell.angle_beta   90.00
_cell.angle_gamma   90.00
#
_symmetry.space_group_name_H-M   'P 1'
#
loop_
_entity.id
_entity.type
_entity.pdbx_description
1 polymer ?
#
loop_
_entity_poly.entity_id
_entity_poly.type
_entity_poly.pdbx_seq_one_letter_code
_entity_poly.pdbx_strand_id
1 'polypeptide(L)'
;MKMSAHTRAPYTRVRALVPALLLSLAVALPCATAAQARGNDDGRDGERTPRLSVAATAYRDVPQDRVTVTLYAERESPQPAAGQAQVSELLGPVLERLKARPDLEVQSSGYRTDPVWQQSRIVGWRTRGSLQVSAQPSESFNRLVGELATKLNVESVSYWLSRPAQLAVERELIAEAVAAFRAKADTATKALGFKTYSVRTVSVDGAGPIRPEPVPKLMMSRAASAESAPVPLPGAEGKTTVTVSVSGSVALEP
;
A
#
# COMPACT_ATOMS: atom_id res chain seq x y z
N MET A 1 34.74 46.16 -23.63
CA MET A 1 35.34 46.93 -22.53
C MET A 1 34.44 46.82 -21.31
N LYS A 2 35.00 46.46 -20.16
CA LYS A 2 34.50 46.30 -18.79
C LYS A 2 33.94 44.91 -18.42
N MET A 3 34.87 44.15 -17.86
CA MET A 3 34.72 43.04 -16.92
C MET A 3 34.22 43.54 -15.56
N SER A 4 33.43 42.72 -14.88
CA SER A 4 33.27 42.78 -13.40
C SER A 4 32.83 41.35 -12.99
N ALA A 5 33.67 40.58 -12.49
CA ALA A 5 34.33 40.38 -11.20
C ALA A 5 33.40 39.61 -10.21
N HIS A 6 33.77 38.36 -10.06
CA HIS A 6 33.29 37.41 -9.05
C HIS A 6 33.62 37.89 -7.62
N THR A 7 32.71 37.65 -6.70
CA THR A 7 33.07 37.67 -5.26
C THR A 7 32.63 36.34 -4.63
N ARG A 8 33.61 35.49 -4.36
CA ARG A 8 33.52 34.33 -3.50
C ARG A 8 33.77 34.74 -2.05
N ALA A 9 32.91 34.40 -1.12
CA ALA A 9 33.14 34.53 0.32
C ALA A 9 33.85 33.29 0.87
N PRO A 10 34.84 33.45 1.77
CA PRO A 10 35.57 32.31 2.34
C PRO A 10 34.96 31.80 3.65
N TYR A 11 34.97 30.52 3.81
CA TYR A 11 34.68 29.81 5.06
C TYR A 11 35.80 30.05 6.08
N THR A 12 35.46 30.62 7.22
CA THR A 12 36.38 30.81 8.36
C THR A 12 36.24 29.62 9.31
N ARG A 13 37.30 28.81 9.39
CA ARG A 13 37.46 27.77 10.44
C ARG A 13 37.93 28.48 11.73
N VAL A 14 37.14 28.39 12.79
CA VAL A 14 37.58 28.76 14.15
C VAL A 14 38.13 27.52 14.85
N ARG A 15 39.43 27.51 15.06
CA ARG A 15 40.13 26.63 15.99
C ARG A 15 40.13 27.31 17.36
N ALA A 16 39.55 26.72 18.37
CA ALA A 16 39.72 27.15 19.75
C ALA A 16 40.71 26.22 20.46
N LEU A 17 41.75 26.87 20.96
CA LEU A 17 42.81 26.32 21.78
C LEU A 17 42.32 26.04 23.21
N VAL A 18 42.81 24.95 23.75
CA VAL A 18 42.77 24.57 25.16
C VAL A 18 43.93 25.24 25.87
N PRO A 19 43.78 25.73 27.10
CA PRO A 19 44.89 25.68 28.04
C PRO A 19 44.57 24.80 29.25
N ALA A 20 45.50 23.92 29.54
CA ALA A 20 45.62 23.17 30.77
C ALA A 20 46.03 24.09 31.92
N LEU A 21 45.41 23.92 33.08
CA LEU A 21 45.97 24.41 34.33
C LEU A 21 45.83 23.34 35.41
N LEU A 22 46.95 22.78 35.78
CA LEU A 22 47.19 21.97 36.99
C LEU A 22 47.19 22.84 38.21
N LEU A 23 46.47 22.50 39.28
CA LEU A 23 46.96 22.70 40.68
C LEU A 23 46.18 21.83 41.67
N SER A 24 46.84 20.90 42.15
CA SER A 24 47.04 20.23 43.47
C SER A 24 46.04 20.44 44.61
N LEU A 25 45.70 19.30 45.25
CA LEU A 25 45.78 18.93 46.64
C LEU A 25 44.76 19.50 47.62
N ALA A 26 43.80 18.63 48.07
CA ALA A 26 43.50 18.50 49.49
C ALA A 26 42.68 17.22 49.74
N VAL A 27 43.27 16.37 50.55
CA VAL A 27 42.68 15.20 51.19
C VAL A 27 41.67 15.66 52.21
N ALA A 28 40.43 15.18 52.13
CA ALA A 28 39.52 15.09 53.28
C ALA A 28 38.55 13.91 53.03
N LEU A 29 38.81 12.78 53.63
CA LEU A 29 37.75 11.84 53.97
C LEU A 29 36.90 12.49 55.06
N PRO A 30 35.57 12.38 54.92
CA PRO A 30 34.89 11.58 55.92
C PRO A 30 33.69 10.78 55.41
N CYS A 31 33.48 9.72 56.13
CA CYS A 31 32.21 9.07 56.45
C CYS A 31 31.33 8.57 55.32
N ALA A 32 31.44 7.30 55.16
CA ALA A 32 30.39 6.45 54.63
C ALA A 32 29.03 6.76 55.30
N THR A 33 28.15 7.38 54.57
CA THR A 33 26.74 7.12 54.72
C THR A 33 26.35 6.20 53.55
N ALA A 34 26.27 4.92 53.86
CA ALA A 34 25.56 3.96 53.05
C ALA A 34 24.11 4.46 52.96
N ALA A 35 23.83 5.27 51.95
CA ALA A 35 22.49 5.44 51.45
C ALA A 35 22.11 4.08 50.86
N GLN A 36 21.51 3.25 51.71
CA GLN A 36 20.72 2.13 51.26
C GLN A 36 19.65 2.74 50.33
N ALA A 37 19.91 2.70 49.05
CA ALA A 37 18.84 2.69 48.08
C ALA A 37 17.98 1.49 48.48
N ARG A 38 16.97 1.76 49.32
CA ARG A 38 15.79 0.92 49.39
C ARG A 38 15.22 0.95 48.01
N GLY A 39 15.68 0.01 47.18
CA GLY A 39 14.86 -0.47 46.11
C GLY A 39 13.52 -0.77 46.74
N ASN A 40 12.49 -0.05 46.38
CA ASN A 40 11.13 -0.53 46.50
C ASN A 40 11.07 -1.78 45.63
N ASP A 41 11.62 -2.85 46.15
CA ASP A 41 11.20 -4.19 45.82
C ASP A 41 9.81 -4.30 46.48
N ASP A 42 8.81 -3.73 45.81
CA ASP A 42 7.44 -4.09 46.06
C ASP A 42 7.36 -5.59 45.80
N GLY A 43 7.77 -6.33 46.81
CA GLY A 43 7.61 -7.76 46.95
C GLY A 43 6.14 -8.15 46.89
N ARG A 44 5.62 -8.10 45.67
CA ARG A 44 4.55 -8.96 45.27
C ARG A 44 5.20 -10.10 44.48
N ASP A 45 5.78 -11.02 45.18
CA ASP A 45 5.88 -12.42 44.81
C ASP A 45 4.42 -13.00 44.74
N GLY A 46 3.54 -12.31 44.03
CA GLY A 46 2.37 -12.93 43.46
C GLY A 46 2.92 -13.94 42.47
N GLU A 47 2.76 -15.21 42.82
CA GLU A 47 3.01 -16.41 42.04
C GLU A 47 2.89 -16.09 40.54
N ARG A 48 4.09 -15.96 39.91
CA ARG A 48 4.15 -15.54 38.49
C ARG A 48 3.57 -16.67 37.65
N THR A 49 2.26 -16.64 37.50
CA THR A 49 1.55 -17.62 36.68
C THR A 49 2.26 -17.68 35.32
N PRO A 50 2.80 -18.84 34.94
CA PRO A 50 3.50 -18.98 33.67
C PRO A 50 2.64 -18.48 32.52
N ARG A 51 3.23 -17.72 31.60
CA ARG A 51 2.52 -17.15 30.46
C ARG A 51 3.01 -17.79 29.18
N LEU A 52 2.07 -18.10 28.31
CA LEU A 52 2.33 -18.62 26.97
C LEU A 52 1.79 -17.62 25.95
N SER A 53 2.62 -17.19 25.02
CA SER A 53 2.20 -16.39 23.86
C SER A 53 1.86 -17.32 22.70
N VAL A 54 0.69 -17.12 22.14
CA VAL A 54 0.16 -17.94 21.04
C VAL A 54 -0.24 -17.02 19.89
N ALA A 55 0.00 -17.47 18.66
CA ALA A 55 -0.53 -16.84 17.47
C ALA A 55 -1.06 -17.91 16.51
N ALA A 56 -2.15 -17.61 15.82
CA ALA A 56 -2.74 -18.43 14.80
C ALA A 56 -3.24 -17.56 13.65
N THR A 57 -3.31 -18.14 12.45
CA THR A 57 -3.72 -17.43 11.25
C THR A 57 -4.68 -18.34 10.48
N ALA A 58 -5.76 -17.75 9.97
CA ALA A 58 -6.63 -18.37 8.98
C ALA A 58 -6.57 -17.58 7.68
N TYR A 59 -6.68 -18.25 6.55
CA TYR A 59 -6.65 -17.61 5.24
C TYR A 59 -7.56 -18.33 4.26
N ARG A 60 -8.00 -17.60 3.22
CA ARG A 60 -8.82 -18.14 2.14
C ARG A 60 -8.51 -17.43 0.83
N ASP A 61 -8.37 -18.20 -0.24
CA ASP A 61 -8.26 -17.67 -1.60
C ASP A 61 -9.65 -17.42 -2.17
N VAL A 62 -9.94 -16.18 -2.50
CA VAL A 62 -11.24 -15.70 -2.97
C VAL A 62 -11.11 -15.21 -4.41
N PRO A 63 -11.99 -15.64 -5.33
CA PRO A 63 -12.01 -15.09 -6.68
C PRO A 63 -12.20 -13.56 -6.65
N GLN A 64 -11.51 -12.88 -7.53
CA GLN A 64 -11.65 -11.43 -7.70
C GLN A 64 -12.98 -11.12 -8.40
N ASP A 65 -13.81 -10.29 -7.78
CA ASP A 65 -15.18 -9.99 -8.21
C ASP A 65 -15.34 -8.63 -8.92
N ARG A 66 -14.22 -7.92 -9.10
CA ARG A 66 -14.20 -6.60 -9.76
C ARG A 66 -13.07 -6.54 -10.77
N VAL A 67 -13.32 -5.80 -11.85
CA VAL A 67 -12.33 -5.44 -12.86
C VAL A 67 -12.31 -3.93 -13.05
N THR A 68 -11.12 -3.36 -13.18
CA THR A 68 -10.91 -1.96 -13.53
C THR A 68 -10.10 -1.89 -14.82
N VAL A 69 -10.61 -1.14 -15.77
CA VAL A 69 -9.89 -0.81 -17.01
C VAL A 69 -9.54 0.66 -17.01
N THR A 70 -8.27 0.97 -17.19
CA THR A 70 -7.79 2.33 -17.39
C THR A 70 -7.65 2.59 -18.89
N LEU A 71 -8.36 3.59 -19.36
CA LEU A 71 -8.38 4.04 -20.76
C LEU A 71 -7.80 5.45 -20.83
N TYR A 72 -7.16 5.80 -21.93
CA TYR A 72 -6.66 7.15 -22.14
C TYR A 72 -6.80 7.64 -23.57
N ALA A 73 -6.91 8.96 -23.71
CA ALA A 73 -6.69 9.67 -24.95
C ALA A 73 -5.45 10.53 -24.85
N GLU A 74 -4.67 10.63 -25.91
CA GLU A 74 -3.46 11.45 -25.97
C GLU A 74 -3.46 12.25 -27.28
N ARG A 75 -3.08 13.53 -27.22
CA ARG A 75 -2.92 14.41 -28.37
C ARG A 75 -1.67 15.26 -28.22
N GLU A 76 -1.02 15.48 -29.35
CA GLU A 76 0.05 16.46 -29.46
C GLU A 76 -0.45 17.70 -30.17
N SER A 77 -0.05 18.87 -29.68
CA SER A 77 -0.44 20.15 -30.25
C SER A 77 0.65 21.19 -30.02
N PRO A 78 0.72 22.23 -30.87
CA PRO A 78 1.65 23.33 -30.67
C PRO A 78 1.40 24.14 -29.37
N GLN A 79 0.17 24.12 -28.86
CA GLN A 79 -0.26 24.86 -27.67
C GLN A 79 -0.91 23.94 -26.65
N PRO A 80 -0.61 24.10 -25.35
CA PRO A 80 -1.17 23.26 -24.29
C PRO A 80 -2.71 23.24 -24.28
N ALA A 81 -3.34 24.41 -24.40
CA ALA A 81 -4.79 24.57 -24.35
C ALA A 81 -5.50 23.83 -25.50
N ALA A 82 -4.90 23.83 -26.70
CA ALA A 82 -5.45 23.12 -27.84
C ALA A 82 -5.45 21.60 -27.64
N GLY A 83 -4.35 21.07 -27.08
CA GLY A 83 -4.24 19.65 -26.71
C GLY A 83 -5.26 19.24 -25.66
N GLN A 84 -5.47 20.09 -24.64
CA GLN A 84 -6.48 19.86 -23.61
C GLN A 84 -7.90 19.85 -24.19
N ALA A 85 -8.23 20.80 -25.07
CA ALA A 85 -9.53 20.85 -25.73
C ALA A 85 -9.79 19.58 -26.55
N GLN A 86 -8.82 19.16 -27.35
CA GLN A 86 -8.94 17.94 -28.18
C GLN A 86 -9.12 16.67 -27.36
N VAL A 87 -8.37 16.53 -26.25
CA VAL A 87 -8.52 15.37 -25.35
C VAL A 87 -9.88 15.41 -24.65
N SER A 88 -10.35 16.58 -24.22
CA SER A 88 -11.66 16.74 -23.60
C SER A 88 -12.81 16.43 -24.56
N GLU A 89 -12.68 16.80 -25.80
CA GLU A 89 -13.65 16.50 -26.85
C GLU A 89 -13.77 15.00 -27.13
N LEU A 90 -12.68 14.26 -27.01
CA LEU A 90 -12.69 12.80 -27.12
C LEU A 90 -13.27 12.11 -25.89
N LEU A 91 -12.87 12.54 -24.69
CA LEU A 91 -13.24 11.88 -23.45
C LEU A 91 -14.63 12.26 -22.94
N GLY A 92 -15.08 13.50 -23.20
CA GLY A 92 -16.36 14.01 -22.69
C GLY A 92 -17.56 13.14 -23.08
N PRO A 93 -17.83 12.90 -24.37
CA PRO A 93 -18.95 12.06 -24.80
C PRO A 93 -18.86 10.62 -24.28
N VAL A 94 -17.64 10.07 -24.17
CA VAL A 94 -17.42 8.73 -23.61
C VAL A 94 -17.78 8.72 -22.14
N LEU A 95 -17.30 9.69 -21.38
CA LEU A 95 -17.57 9.82 -19.94
C LEU A 95 -19.06 9.92 -19.64
N GLU A 96 -19.78 10.78 -20.37
CA GLU A 96 -21.24 10.95 -20.21
C GLU A 96 -22.00 9.67 -20.55
N ARG A 97 -21.64 8.98 -21.64
CA ARG A 97 -22.24 7.69 -22.01
C ARG A 97 -22.02 6.62 -20.93
N LEU A 98 -20.83 6.58 -20.34
CA LEU A 98 -20.49 5.59 -19.32
C LEU A 98 -21.16 5.89 -17.98
N LYS A 99 -21.24 7.18 -17.57
CA LYS A 99 -21.92 7.60 -16.34
C LYS A 99 -23.43 7.31 -16.35
N ALA A 100 -24.05 7.25 -17.52
CA ALA A 100 -25.45 6.89 -17.66
C ALA A 100 -25.73 5.41 -17.34
N ARG A 101 -24.71 4.59 -17.14
CA ARG A 101 -24.82 3.16 -16.85
C ARG A 101 -24.63 2.89 -15.37
N PRO A 102 -25.66 2.41 -14.65
CA PRO A 102 -25.59 2.20 -13.20
C PRO A 102 -24.74 0.99 -12.79
N ASP A 103 -24.45 0.08 -13.73
CA ASP A 103 -23.60 -1.10 -13.54
C ASP A 103 -22.10 -0.78 -13.60
N LEU A 104 -21.75 0.47 -13.94
CA LEU A 104 -20.37 0.94 -14.06
C LEU A 104 -20.01 1.96 -12.99
N GLU A 105 -18.81 1.84 -12.46
CA GLU A 105 -18.16 2.91 -11.69
C GLU A 105 -17.15 3.61 -12.58
N VAL A 106 -17.37 4.90 -12.85
CA VAL A 106 -16.54 5.66 -13.80
C VAL A 106 -15.89 6.83 -13.09
N GLN A 107 -14.59 6.94 -13.22
CA GLN A 107 -13.80 8.03 -12.65
C GLN A 107 -12.86 8.62 -13.70
N SER A 108 -12.73 9.95 -13.70
CA SER A 108 -11.65 10.62 -14.42
C SER A 108 -10.38 10.55 -13.58
N SER A 109 -9.30 10.02 -14.16
CA SER A 109 -8.00 9.90 -13.47
C SER A 109 -7.12 11.14 -13.65
N GLY A 110 -7.68 12.20 -14.27
CA GLY A 110 -7.00 13.48 -14.45
C GLY A 110 -6.44 13.70 -15.85
N TYR A 111 -5.90 14.92 -16.03
CA TYR A 111 -5.23 15.39 -17.25
C TYR A 111 -3.79 15.74 -16.92
N ARG A 112 -2.90 15.40 -17.84
CA ARG A 112 -1.49 15.75 -17.78
C ARG A 112 -1.07 16.34 -19.13
N THR A 113 -0.31 17.44 -19.10
CA THR A 113 0.27 18.06 -20.29
C THR A 113 1.76 18.21 -20.07
N ASP A 114 2.53 17.61 -20.96
CA ASP A 114 4.00 17.61 -20.90
C ASP A 114 4.56 18.27 -22.17
N PRO A 115 5.66 19.03 -22.08
CA PRO A 115 6.33 19.56 -23.25
C PRO A 115 7.03 18.46 -24.05
N VAL A 116 6.93 18.54 -25.37
CA VAL A 116 7.69 17.69 -26.30
C VAL A 116 8.96 18.43 -26.69
N TRP A 117 10.10 17.85 -26.37
CA TRP A 117 11.40 18.43 -26.63
C TRP A 117 12.07 17.84 -27.86
N GLN A 118 12.63 18.68 -28.69
CA GLN A 118 13.53 18.29 -29.79
C GLN A 118 14.74 19.22 -29.79
N GLN A 119 15.95 18.68 -29.78
CA GLN A 119 17.20 19.45 -29.76
C GLN A 119 17.19 20.63 -28.77
N SER A 120 16.80 20.36 -27.52
CA SER A 120 16.70 21.34 -26.43
C SER A 120 15.68 22.49 -26.64
N ARG A 121 14.76 22.32 -27.56
CA ARG A 121 13.62 23.24 -27.79
C ARG A 121 12.30 22.52 -27.56
N ILE A 122 11.32 23.24 -27.01
CA ILE A 122 9.95 22.75 -26.96
C ILE A 122 9.36 22.92 -28.36
N VAL A 123 8.98 21.79 -28.98
CA VAL A 123 8.39 21.74 -30.33
C VAL A 123 6.88 21.55 -30.29
N GLY A 124 6.33 21.21 -29.13
CA GLY A 124 4.91 20.99 -28.94
C GLY A 124 4.61 20.55 -27.52
N TRP A 125 3.36 20.17 -27.31
CA TRP A 125 2.82 19.73 -26.03
C TRP A 125 2.02 18.47 -26.23
N ARG A 126 2.27 17.48 -25.39
CA ARG A 126 1.53 16.23 -25.34
C ARG A 126 0.58 16.25 -24.17
N THR A 127 -0.72 16.23 -24.47
CA THR A 127 -1.77 16.16 -23.46
C THR A 127 -2.35 14.77 -23.42
N ARG A 128 -2.46 14.21 -22.22
CA ARG A 128 -3.08 12.93 -21.95
C ARG A 128 -4.17 13.10 -20.90
N GLY A 129 -5.34 12.53 -21.16
CA GLY A 129 -6.44 12.38 -20.21
C GLY A 129 -6.77 10.92 -20.04
N SER A 130 -7.14 10.50 -18.83
CA SER A 130 -7.42 9.09 -18.51
C SER A 130 -8.76 8.94 -17.80
N LEU A 131 -9.42 7.81 -18.08
CA LEU A 131 -10.66 7.37 -17.45
C LEU A 131 -10.43 5.98 -16.86
N GLN A 132 -10.95 5.76 -15.66
CA GLN A 132 -11.05 4.44 -15.05
C GLN A 132 -12.51 4.00 -15.08
N VAL A 133 -12.73 2.77 -15.54
CA VAL A 133 -14.04 2.15 -15.62
C VAL A 133 -13.97 0.84 -14.85
N SER A 134 -14.76 0.72 -13.79
CA SER A 134 -14.80 -0.48 -12.96
C SER A 134 -16.19 -1.12 -13.01
N ALA A 135 -16.23 -2.45 -13.06
CA ALA A 135 -17.46 -3.22 -13.08
C ALA A 135 -17.24 -4.62 -12.48
N GLN A 136 -18.30 -5.41 -12.39
CA GLN A 136 -18.18 -6.86 -12.24
C GLN A 136 -17.68 -7.46 -13.56
N PRO A 137 -16.76 -8.44 -13.52
CA PRO A 137 -16.33 -9.15 -14.71
C PRO A 137 -17.52 -9.78 -15.44
N SER A 138 -17.68 -9.47 -16.73
CA SER A 138 -18.77 -9.99 -17.55
C SER A 138 -18.45 -9.88 -19.03
N GLU A 139 -19.09 -10.72 -19.85
CA GLU A 139 -18.97 -10.62 -21.31
C GLU A 139 -19.43 -9.26 -21.85
N SER A 140 -20.50 -8.70 -21.27
CA SER A 140 -21.01 -7.37 -21.66
C SER A 140 -20.00 -6.27 -21.38
N PHE A 141 -19.27 -6.36 -20.24
CA PHE A 141 -18.20 -5.43 -19.92
C PHE A 141 -17.00 -5.58 -20.88
N ASN A 142 -16.59 -6.83 -21.17
CA ASN A 142 -15.49 -7.07 -22.12
C ASN A 142 -15.82 -6.54 -23.52
N ARG A 143 -17.06 -6.69 -23.97
CA ARG A 143 -17.53 -6.13 -25.26
C ARG A 143 -17.49 -4.60 -25.24
N LEU A 144 -17.96 -3.98 -24.15
CA LEU A 144 -17.88 -2.53 -23.97
C LEU A 144 -16.44 -2.03 -24.03
N VAL A 145 -15.51 -2.70 -23.35
CA VAL A 145 -14.08 -2.35 -23.39
C VAL A 145 -13.54 -2.47 -24.82
N GLY A 146 -13.92 -3.51 -25.56
CA GLY A 146 -13.57 -3.65 -26.97
C GLY A 146 -14.08 -2.48 -27.83
N GLU A 147 -15.32 -2.05 -27.63
CA GLU A 147 -15.86 -0.85 -28.30
C GLU A 147 -15.08 0.42 -27.94
N LEU A 148 -14.75 0.60 -26.65
CA LEU A 148 -13.99 1.76 -26.21
C LEU A 148 -12.56 1.77 -26.75
N ALA A 149 -11.93 0.61 -26.88
CA ALA A 149 -10.59 0.44 -27.43
C ALA A 149 -10.47 0.87 -28.90
N THR A 150 -11.58 1.01 -29.64
CA THR A 150 -11.57 1.57 -30.99
C THR A 150 -11.38 3.10 -31.01
N LYS A 151 -11.65 3.78 -29.89
CA LYS A 151 -11.59 5.25 -29.76
C LYS A 151 -10.53 5.74 -28.78
N LEU A 152 -10.25 4.94 -27.77
CA LEU A 152 -9.32 5.23 -26.69
C LEU A 152 -8.25 4.14 -26.60
N ASN A 153 -7.11 4.47 -26.03
CA ASN A 153 -6.09 3.48 -25.77
C ASN A 153 -6.34 2.80 -24.43
N VAL A 154 -6.15 1.49 -24.35
CA VAL A 154 -6.16 0.75 -23.09
C VAL A 154 -4.77 0.86 -22.44
N GLU A 155 -4.72 1.39 -21.23
CA GLU A 155 -3.48 1.48 -20.45
C GLU A 155 -3.26 0.24 -19.60
N SER A 156 -4.31 -0.19 -18.90
CA SER A 156 -4.22 -1.35 -18.00
C SER A 156 -5.61 -1.97 -17.78
N VAL A 157 -5.57 -3.27 -17.46
CA VAL A 157 -6.71 -4.02 -16.94
C VAL A 157 -6.26 -4.66 -15.66
N SER A 158 -7.00 -4.48 -14.56
CA SER A 158 -6.69 -5.05 -13.26
C SER A 158 -7.93 -5.65 -12.63
N TYR A 159 -7.78 -6.83 -12.06
CA TYR A 159 -8.81 -7.50 -11.28
C TYR A 159 -8.53 -7.31 -9.80
N TRP A 160 -9.56 -7.25 -8.98
CA TRP A 160 -9.43 -7.07 -7.54
C TRP A 160 -10.66 -7.60 -6.80
N LEU A 161 -10.51 -7.81 -5.49
CA LEU A 161 -11.59 -8.24 -4.61
C LEU A 161 -12.28 -7.02 -4.01
N SER A 162 -13.60 -6.91 -4.16
CA SER A 162 -14.36 -5.80 -3.61
C SER A 162 -14.32 -5.78 -2.07
N ARG A 163 -14.40 -4.58 -1.50
CA ARG A 163 -14.43 -4.41 -0.04
C ARG A 163 -15.57 -5.17 0.64
N PRO A 164 -16.82 -5.19 0.11
CA PRO A 164 -17.89 -6.02 0.67
C PRO A 164 -17.56 -7.50 0.69
N ALA A 165 -17.03 -8.06 -0.41
CA ALA A 165 -16.64 -9.46 -0.50
C ALA A 165 -15.49 -9.78 0.48
N GLN A 166 -14.48 -8.90 0.55
CA GLN A 166 -13.39 -9.03 1.53
C GLN A 166 -13.93 -9.11 2.96
N LEU A 167 -14.79 -8.16 3.36
CA LEU A 167 -15.35 -8.11 4.71
C LEU A 167 -16.25 -9.31 5.04
N ALA A 168 -16.94 -9.88 4.05
CA ALA A 168 -17.73 -11.08 4.24
C ALA A 168 -16.84 -12.26 4.61
N VAL A 169 -15.78 -12.47 3.85
CA VAL A 169 -14.81 -13.56 4.11
C VAL A 169 -14.03 -13.32 5.40
N GLU A 170 -13.65 -12.08 5.69
CA GLU A 170 -12.94 -11.73 6.94
C GLU A 170 -13.74 -12.11 8.18
N ARG A 171 -15.07 -11.87 8.20
CA ARG A 171 -15.94 -12.27 9.32
C ARG A 171 -15.93 -13.78 9.56
N GLU A 172 -15.92 -14.59 8.50
CA GLU A 172 -15.85 -16.04 8.62
C GLU A 172 -14.46 -16.47 9.13
N LEU A 173 -13.39 -15.87 8.59
CA LEU A 173 -12.02 -16.20 8.98
C LEU A 173 -11.70 -15.84 10.42
N ILE A 174 -12.33 -14.81 11.01
CA ILE A 174 -12.18 -14.48 12.43
C ILE A 174 -12.55 -15.69 13.30
N ALA A 175 -13.67 -16.35 13.02
CA ALA A 175 -14.10 -17.53 13.80
C ALA A 175 -13.11 -18.69 13.63
N GLU A 176 -12.61 -18.93 12.42
CA GLU A 176 -11.61 -19.96 12.12
C GLU A 176 -10.28 -19.68 12.82
N ALA A 177 -9.79 -18.44 12.77
CA ALA A 177 -8.53 -18.02 13.40
C ALA A 177 -8.61 -18.13 14.93
N VAL A 178 -9.74 -17.76 15.55
CA VAL A 178 -9.98 -17.91 17.00
C VAL A 178 -10.02 -19.40 17.39
N ALA A 179 -10.67 -20.25 16.59
CA ALA A 179 -10.67 -21.69 16.83
C ALA A 179 -9.25 -22.29 16.75
N ALA A 180 -8.48 -21.89 15.74
CA ALA A 180 -7.09 -22.30 15.59
C ALA A 180 -6.20 -21.80 16.75
N PHE A 181 -6.40 -20.57 17.22
CA PHE A 181 -5.72 -20.01 18.38
C PHE A 181 -5.99 -20.86 19.64
N ARG A 182 -7.26 -21.19 19.92
CA ARG A 182 -7.65 -22.02 21.06
C ARG A 182 -7.05 -23.42 20.96
N ALA A 183 -7.17 -24.08 19.82
CA ALA A 183 -6.63 -25.42 19.60
C ALA A 183 -5.10 -25.44 19.82
N LYS A 184 -4.39 -24.41 19.37
CA LYS A 184 -2.95 -24.28 19.57
C LYS A 184 -2.59 -24.02 21.03
N ALA A 185 -3.37 -23.20 21.74
CA ALA A 185 -3.20 -22.94 23.17
C ALA A 185 -3.45 -24.22 24.00
N ASP A 186 -4.52 -24.96 23.70
CA ASP A 186 -4.83 -26.24 24.34
C ASP A 186 -3.71 -27.26 24.17
N THR A 187 -3.22 -27.42 22.94
CA THR A 187 -2.13 -28.36 22.63
C THR A 187 -0.85 -27.98 23.37
N ALA A 188 -0.47 -26.71 23.35
CA ALA A 188 0.75 -26.23 23.99
C ALA A 188 0.65 -26.32 25.53
N THR A 189 -0.50 -26.01 26.12
CA THR A 189 -0.76 -26.12 27.56
C THR A 189 -0.54 -27.54 28.04
N LYS A 190 -1.14 -28.53 27.36
CA LYS A 190 -0.96 -29.96 27.69
C LYS A 190 0.49 -30.43 27.50
N ALA A 191 1.13 -30.03 26.41
CA ALA A 191 2.53 -30.40 26.14
C ALA A 191 3.51 -29.84 27.18
N LEU A 192 3.19 -28.69 27.79
CA LEU A 192 3.96 -28.09 28.88
C LEU A 192 3.64 -28.66 30.26
N GLY A 193 2.72 -29.63 30.38
CA GLY A 193 2.36 -30.30 31.64
C GLY A 193 1.32 -29.55 32.49
N PHE A 194 0.64 -28.55 31.93
CA PHE A 194 -0.44 -27.84 32.62
C PHE A 194 -1.80 -28.42 32.22
N LYS A 195 -2.80 -28.27 33.11
CA LYS A 195 -4.15 -28.83 32.88
C LYS A 195 -5.04 -27.91 32.08
N THR A 196 -4.98 -26.61 32.36
CA THR A 196 -5.86 -25.62 31.74
C THR A 196 -5.13 -24.28 31.58
N TYR A 197 -5.80 -23.33 30.92
CA TYR A 197 -5.30 -21.96 30.77
C TYR A 197 -6.44 -20.95 30.81
N SER A 198 -6.14 -19.73 31.17
CA SER A 198 -7.04 -18.58 31.03
C SER A 198 -6.45 -17.55 30.05
N VAL A 199 -7.30 -17.01 29.18
CA VAL A 199 -6.90 -15.99 28.20
C VAL A 199 -6.70 -14.65 28.92
N ARG A 200 -5.53 -14.01 28.72
CA ARG A 200 -5.19 -12.70 29.32
C ARG A 200 -5.36 -11.56 28.33
N THR A 201 -4.79 -11.74 27.15
CA THR A 201 -4.86 -10.74 26.09
C THR A 201 -5.11 -11.43 24.77
N VAL A 202 -5.94 -10.81 23.93
CA VAL A 202 -6.16 -11.25 22.54
C VAL A 202 -6.20 -10.01 21.65
N SER A 203 -5.47 -10.08 20.54
CA SER A 203 -5.57 -9.17 19.43
C SER A 203 -6.03 -9.94 18.20
N VAL A 204 -6.94 -9.35 17.45
CA VAL A 204 -7.43 -9.89 16.19
C VAL A 204 -7.09 -8.87 15.11
N ASP A 205 -6.19 -9.23 14.22
CA ASP A 205 -5.76 -8.40 13.11
C ASP A 205 -6.39 -8.94 11.82
N GLY A 206 -7.31 -8.16 11.24
CA GLY A 206 -7.95 -8.47 9.96
C GLY A 206 -7.05 -8.12 8.78
N ALA A 207 -7.48 -8.51 7.59
CA ALA A 207 -6.84 -8.09 6.36
C ALA A 207 -6.88 -6.56 6.27
N GLY A 208 -5.73 -5.93 6.31
CA GLY A 208 -5.60 -4.50 6.06
C GLY A 208 -6.18 -4.10 4.69
N PRO A 209 -6.26 -2.80 4.37
CA PRO A 209 -6.74 -2.37 3.06
C PRO A 209 -5.91 -3.04 1.97
N ILE A 210 -6.60 -3.74 1.05
CA ILE A 210 -5.96 -4.35 -0.11
C ILE A 210 -5.33 -3.21 -0.91
N ARG A 211 -3.99 -3.14 -0.91
CA ARG A 211 -3.27 -2.37 -1.91
C ARG A 211 -3.14 -3.29 -3.11
N PRO A 212 -3.64 -2.90 -4.29
CA PRO A 212 -3.34 -3.64 -5.51
C PRO A 212 -1.81 -3.69 -5.65
N GLU A 213 -1.23 -4.88 -5.57
CA GLU A 213 0.17 -5.02 -5.91
C GLU A 213 0.33 -4.69 -7.39
N PRO A 214 1.33 -3.88 -7.76
CA PRO A 214 1.62 -3.62 -9.16
C PRO A 214 2.02 -4.95 -9.81
N VAL A 215 1.12 -5.54 -10.59
CA VAL A 215 1.49 -6.66 -11.45
C VAL A 215 2.62 -6.22 -12.38
N PRO A 216 3.70 -7.03 -12.53
CA PRO A 216 4.78 -6.71 -13.45
C PRO A 216 4.18 -6.45 -14.83
N LYS A 217 4.45 -5.28 -15.39
CA LYS A 217 4.07 -4.93 -16.76
C LYS A 217 4.79 -5.90 -17.70
N LEU A 218 4.08 -6.92 -18.17
CA LEU A 218 4.54 -7.66 -19.35
C LEU A 218 4.55 -6.66 -20.50
N MET A 219 5.75 -6.26 -20.92
CA MET A 219 5.94 -5.49 -22.14
C MET A 219 5.48 -6.36 -23.32
N MET A 220 4.22 -6.18 -23.75
CA MET A 220 3.78 -6.69 -25.03
C MET A 220 4.48 -5.86 -26.11
N SER A 221 5.45 -6.50 -26.77
CA SER A 221 6.06 -5.96 -27.99
C SER A 221 4.95 -5.71 -29.02
N ARG A 222 4.91 -4.48 -29.52
CA ARG A 222 4.08 -4.09 -30.65
C ARG A 222 4.42 -4.95 -31.86
N ALA A 223 3.62 -5.93 -32.15
CA ALA A 223 3.52 -6.47 -33.50
C ALA A 223 2.52 -5.61 -34.26
N ALA A 224 2.96 -5.06 -35.39
CA ALA A 224 2.23 -4.15 -36.23
C ALA A 224 1.03 -4.81 -36.93
N SER A 225 -0.03 -4.01 -37.04
CA SER A 225 -1.02 -3.96 -38.10
C SER A 225 -1.62 -5.28 -38.65
N ALA A 226 -2.84 -5.56 -38.17
CA ALA A 226 -3.88 -6.11 -39.03
C ALA A 226 -5.22 -5.50 -38.60
N GLU A 227 -5.97 -5.01 -39.55
CA GLU A 227 -7.34 -4.55 -39.41
C GLU A 227 -8.18 -5.71 -38.87
N SER A 228 -8.39 -5.72 -37.54
CA SER A 228 -9.03 -6.80 -36.83
C SER A 228 -10.22 -6.25 -36.06
N ALA A 229 -11.34 -6.95 -36.16
CA ALA A 229 -12.47 -6.79 -35.25
C ALA A 229 -12.01 -6.69 -33.79
N PRO A 230 -12.75 -5.96 -32.92
CA PRO A 230 -12.36 -5.81 -31.52
C PRO A 230 -12.20 -7.18 -30.87
N VAL A 231 -10.94 -7.55 -30.63
CA VAL A 231 -10.62 -8.80 -29.94
C VAL A 231 -10.90 -8.57 -28.45
N PRO A 232 -11.75 -9.38 -27.82
CA PRO A 232 -11.94 -9.31 -26.38
C PRO A 232 -10.59 -9.46 -25.69
N LEU A 233 -10.29 -8.58 -24.74
CA LEU A 233 -9.04 -8.70 -23.96
C LEU A 233 -9.09 -10.02 -23.20
N PRO A 234 -8.14 -10.96 -23.41
CA PRO A 234 -8.08 -12.18 -22.64
C PRO A 234 -7.68 -11.81 -21.20
N GLY A 235 -8.66 -11.77 -20.32
CA GLY A 235 -8.44 -11.56 -18.90
C GLY A 235 -8.84 -12.82 -18.15
N ALA A 236 -7.93 -13.39 -17.38
CA ALA A 236 -8.25 -14.43 -16.41
C ALA A 236 -8.45 -13.78 -15.04
N GLU A 237 -9.60 -14.05 -14.43
CA GLU A 237 -9.84 -13.66 -13.05
C GLU A 237 -8.81 -14.34 -12.14
N GLY A 238 -8.13 -13.53 -11.34
CA GLY A 238 -7.21 -14.01 -10.32
C GLY A 238 -7.92 -14.34 -9.01
N LYS A 239 -7.14 -14.79 -8.03
CA LYS A 239 -7.60 -14.94 -6.64
C LYS A 239 -6.86 -13.95 -5.75
N THR A 240 -7.52 -13.49 -4.71
CA THR A 240 -6.93 -12.68 -3.64
C THR A 240 -6.97 -13.49 -2.36
N THR A 241 -5.83 -13.61 -1.68
CA THR A 241 -5.77 -14.28 -0.38
C THR A 241 -6.19 -13.29 0.71
N VAL A 242 -7.29 -13.58 1.39
CA VAL A 242 -7.72 -12.87 2.59
C VAL A 242 -7.16 -13.59 3.80
N THR A 243 -6.56 -12.85 4.73
CA THR A 243 -5.88 -13.42 5.90
C THR A 243 -6.35 -12.72 7.16
N VAL A 244 -6.61 -13.50 8.23
CA VAL A 244 -6.88 -13.01 9.57
C VAL A 244 -5.90 -13.66 10.53
N SER A 245 -5.26 -12.86 11.38
CA SER A 245 -4.35 -13.32 12.42
C SER A 245 -4.92 -13.04 13.79
N VAL A 246 -4.82 -14.01 14.68
CA VAL A 246 -5.16 -13.87 16.10
C VAL A 246 -3.91 -14.13 16.92
N SER A 247 -3.54 -13.19 17.76
CA SER A 247 -2.41 -13.31 18.67
C SER A 247 -2.83 -12.96 20.09
N GLY A 248 -2.12 -13.50 21.07
CA GLY A 248 -2.44 -13.22 22.45
C GLY A 248 -1.55 -13.93 23.43
N SER A 249 -1.83 -13.72 24.71
CA SER A 249 -1.19 -14.41 25.82
C SER A 249 -2.21 -15.12 26.69
N VAL A 250 -1.84 -16.30 27.14
CA VAL A 250 -2.62 -17.10 28.07
C VAL A 250 -1.81 -17.37 29.34
N ALA A 251 -2.46 -17.39 30.48
CA ALA A 251 -1.86 -17.82 31.75
C ALA A 251 -2.11 -19.32 31.90
N LEU A 252 -1.05 -20.08 32.21
CA LEU A 252 -1.11 -21.53 32.39
C LEU A 252 -1.49 -21.88 33.83
N GLU A 253 -2.36 -22.84 34.01
CA GLU A 253 -2.88 -23.27 35.29
C GLU A 253 -2.56 -24.76 35.53
N PRO A 254 -2.09 -25.13 36.75
CA PRO A 254 -1.67 -26.49 37.08
C PRO A 254 -2.78 -27.54 37.04
#